data_ceb3dc4144d1b63daa98fd83e237c64c
#
_entry.id   ceb3dc4144d1b63daa98fd83e237c64c
#
_cell.length_a   1.000
_cell.length_b   1.000
_cell.length_c   1.000
_cell.angle_alpha   90.00
_cell.angle_beta   90.00
_cell.angle_gamma   90.00
#
_symmetry.space_group_name_H-M   'P 1'
#
loop_
_entity.id
_entity.type
_entity.pdbx_description
1 polymer ?
#
loop_
_entity_poly.entity_id
_entity_poly.type
_entity_poly.pdbx_seq_one_letter_code
_entity_poly.pdbx_strand_id
1 'polypeptide(L)'
;MLYRRLGRTGLQVSELSYGAARGAAQNPQQFIDTVHACFEAGVNLVDTAGGYDLGESERVLGQALAGHDDVIVETKYCPYDSYRADATYVGTPDALVAAAEESLRRLRRDRLDIFLGHGLRTLETLDRFMTDGCYAAMCRLREQGKVRFIGISELSEGDGTHQILQRAVPSGAFDVVMLTINLMLQTATESVLPLCAQHDVGTVVMMALNQSSGVSGLTSLEAARELVRRYIRCGQLPEEPPYTEDSVLDFLQPYPVPEAAVRYVLAHPVSSCCVGMRSRERLAQNLRALAPPYLDAERQARLRDLFAGITRQAF
;
A
#
# COMPACT_ATOMS: atom_id res chain seq x y z
N MET A 1 -14.48 -2.53 -13.37
CA MET A 1 -13.33 -3.06 -12.60
C MET A 1 -12.55 -4.01 -13.47
N LEU A 2 -11.25 -3.80 -13.66
CA LEU A 2 -10.37 -4.78 -14.28
C LEU A 2 -9.70 -5.61 -13.18
N TYR A 3 -9.31 -6.85 -13.52
CA TYR A 3 -8.56 -7.72 -12.62
C TYR A 3 -7.19 -7.99 -13.21
N ARG A 4 -6.17 -7.98 -12.34
CA ARG A 4 -4.78 -8.19 -12.71
C ARG A 4 -4.22 -9.37 -11.90
N ARG A 5 -3.31 -10.12 -12.50
CA ARG A 5 -2.64 -11.23 -11.82
C ARG A 5 -1.71 -10.69 -10.72
N LEU A 6 -1.81 -11.25 -9.52
CA LEU A 6 -0.93 -10.91 -8.40
C LEU A 6 0.33 -11.81 -8.42
N GLY A 7 1.22 -11.54 -9.36
CA GLY A 7 2.46 -12.29 -9.53
C GLY A 7 2.25 -13.81 -9.50
N ARG A 8 3.23 -14.53 -8.98
CA ARG A 8 3.25 -16.01 -8.88
C ARG A 8 2.12 -16.61 -8.02
N THR A 9 1.40 -15.80 -7.24
CA THR A 9 0.26 -16.29 -6.46
C THR A 9 -0.86 -16.83 -7.34
N GLY A 10 -0.95 -16.37 -8.59
CA GLY A 10 -2.02 -16.70 -9.54
C GLY A 10 -3.36 -16.06 -9.21
N LEU A 11 -3.48 -15.35 -8.08
CA LEU A 11 -4.71 -14.64 -7.72
C LEU A 11 -5.03 -13.55 -8.74
N GLN A 12 -6.31 -13.43 -9.10
CA GLN A 12 -6.83 -12.33 -9.90
C GLN A 12 -7.37 -11.28 -8.93
N VAL A 13 -6.66 -10.17 -8.76
CA VAL A 13 -7.03 -9.09 -7.85
C VAL A 13 -7.58 -7.90 -8.62
N SER A 14 -8.56 -7.22 -8.06
CA SER A 14 -9.05 -5.96 -8.60
C SER A 14 -7.93 -4.93 -8.65
N GLU A 15 -7.85 -4.17 -9.72
CA GLU A 15 -6.83 -3.12 -9.91
C GLU A 15 -6.88 -2.01 -8.83
N LEU A 16 -8.03 -1.87 -8.15
CA LEU A 16 -8.24 -1.06 -6.96
C LEU A 16 -8.53 -1.99 -5.78
N SER A 17 -7.80 -1.84 -4.67
CA SER A 17 -8.07 -2.57 -3.43
C SER A 17 -8.45 -1.63 -2.29
N TYR A 18 -9.18 -2.17 -1.31
CA TYR A 18 -9.65 -1.42 -0.15
C TYR A 18 -8.62 -1.41 0.97
N GLY A 19 -8.11 -0.22 1.32
CA GLY A 19 -7.22 -0.01 2.46
C GLY A 19 -8.00 0.30 3.74
N ALA A 20 -7.98 -0.61 4.71
CA ALA A 20 -8.75 -0.57 5.94
C ALA A 20 -7.98 0.06 7.13
N ALA A 21 -7.01 0.94 6.88
CA ALA A 21 -6.13 1.45 7.92
C ALA A 21 -6.82 2.33 8.98
N ARG A 22 -7.99 2.90 8.68
CA ARG A 22 -8.68 3.86 9.56
C ARG A 22 -10.19 3.82 9.36
N GLY A 23 -10.95 4.20 10.39
CA GLY A 23 -12.39 4.43 10.33
C GLY A 23 -13.22 3.35 10.99
N ALA A 24 -12.68 2.17 11.20
CA ALA A 24 -13.39 1.05 11.82
C ALA A 24 -13.80 1.35 13.27
N ALA A 25 -12.88 1.91 14.06
CA ALA A 25 -13.16 2.26 15.46
C ALA A 25 -14.09 3.47 15.61
N GLN A 26 -14.04 4.44 14.68
CA GLN A 26 -14.83 5.67 14.77
C GLN A 26 -16.29 5.45 14.35
N ASN A 27 -16.53 4.70 13.29
CA ASN A 27 -17.88 4.40 12.79
C ASN A 27 -17.93 3.02 12.15
N PRO A 28 -18.12 1.95 12.95
CA PRO A 28 -18.11 0.58 12.45
C PRO A 28 -19.16 0.32 11.36
N GLN A 29 -20.36 0.88 11.49
CA GLN A 29 -21.42 0.64 10.52
C GLN A 29 -21.11 1.30 9.16
N GLN A 30 -20.68 2.56 9.16
CA GLN A 30 -20.24 3.23 7.92
C GLN A 30 -19.08 2.50 7.27
N PHE A 31 -18.15 1.96 8.07
CA PHE A 31 -17.05 1.15 7.57
C PHE A 31 -17.58 -0.10 6.84
N ILE A 32 -18.46 -0.88 7.46
CA ILE A 32 -19.09 -2.08 6.87
C ILE A 32 -19.85 -1.71 5.59
N ASP A 33 -20.68 -0.67 5.62
CA ASP A 33 -21.46 -0.21 4.46
C ASP A 33 -20.57 0.20 3.28
N THR A 34 -19.40 0.79 3.59
CA THR A 34 -18.41 1.19 2.57
C THR A 34 -17.69 -0.03 2.00
N VAL A 35 -17.31 -1.00 2.84
CA VAL A 35 -16.70 -2.25 2.41
C VAL A 35 -17.63 -3.03 1.48
N HIS A 36 -18.91 -3.16 1.85
CA HIS A 36 -19.92 -3.83 1.00
C HIS A 36 -20.09 -3.10 -0.33
N ALA A 37 -20.13 -1.76 -0.33
CA ALA A 37 -20.19 -1.00 -1.57
C ALA A 37 -18.93 -1.21 -2.46
N CYS A 38 -17.75 -1.45 -1.87
CA CYS A 38 -16.55 -1.82 -2.61
C CYS A 38 -16.72 -3.21 -3.25
N PHE A 39 -17.25 -4.20 -2.52
CA PHE A 39 -17.52 -5.53 -3.08
C PHE A 39 -18.55 -5.48 -4.23
N GLU A 40 -19.64 -4.73 -4.06
CA GLU A 40 -20.62 -4.48 -5.12
C GLU A 40 -20.00 -3.84 -6.37
N ALA A 41 -18.99 -2.97 -6.19
CA ALA A 41 -18.24 -2.38 -7.30
C ALA A 41 -17.18 -3.30 -7.93
N GLY A 42 -17.00 -4.52 -7.39
CA GLY A 42 -16.06 -5.53 -7.89
C GLY A 42 -14.66 -5.47 -7.25
N VAL A 43 -14.47 -4.72 -6.14
CA VAL A 43 -13.25 -4.83 -5.34
C VAL A 43 -13.23 -6.18 -4.65
N ASN A 44 -12.18 -6.97 -4.88
CA ASN A 44 -12.02 -8.31 -4.29
C ASN A 44 -10.74 -8.48 -3.45
N LEU A 45 -9.96 -7.41 -3.26
CA LEU A 45 -8.80 -7.40 -2.37
C LEU A 45 -8.99 -6.33 -1.30
N VAL A 46 -8.86 -6.74 -0.03
CA VAL A 46 -8.87 -5.85 1.13
C VAL A 46 -7.56 -5.95 1.88
N ASP A 47 -7.01 -4.81 2.24
CA ASP A 47 -5.77 -4.68 3.01
C ASP A 47 -6.08 -4.15 4.42
N THR A 48 -5.57 -4.86 5.44
CA THR A 48 -5.66 -4.48 6.85
C THR A 48 -4.36 -4.79 7.59
N ALA A 49 -4.32 -4.62 8.90
CA ALA A 49 -3.23 -5.03 9.77
C ALA A 49 -3.71 -5.18 11.21
N GLY A 50 -3.09 -6.08 11.98
CA GLY A 50 -3.42 -6.30 13.38
C GLY A 50 -3.26 -5.07 14.28
N GLY A 51 -2.43 -4.09 13.90
CA GLY A 51 -2.25 -2.84 14.62
C GLY A 51 -3.18 -1.70 14.20
N TYR A 52 -3.94 -1.83 13.11
CA TYR A 52 -4.83 -0.76 12.65
C TYR A 52 -6.03 -0.59 13.62
N ASP A 53 -6.24 0.64 14.07
CA ASP A 53 -7.25 0.97 15.08
C ASP A 53 -7.19 0.01 16.30
N LEU A 54 -5.97 -0.39 16.72
CA LEU A 54 -5.74 -1.35 17.82
C LEU A 54 -6.44 -2.71 17.63
N GLY A 55 -6.55 -3.18 16.40
CA GLY A 55 -7.20 -4.44 16.02
C GLY A 55 -8.68 -4.30 15.65
N GLU A 56 -9.29 -3.13 15.87
CA GLU A 56 -10.68 -2.88 15.50
C GLU A 56 -10.89 -2.96 13.97
N SER A 57 -9.88 -2.56 13.17
CA SER A 57 -9.96 -2.71 11.73
C SER A 57 -10.23 -4.16 11.31
N GLU A 58 -9.44 -5.12 11.80
CA GLU A 58 -9.66 -6.54 11.52
C GLU A 58 -10.98 -7.05 12.08
N ARG A 59 -11.37 -6.64 13.30
CA ARG A 59 -12.60 -7.09 13.95
C ARG A 59 -13.86 -6.65 13.19
N VAL A 60 -13.90 -5.39 12.74
CA VAL A 60 -15.03 -4.84 11.98
C VAL A 60 -15.04 -5.37 10.55
N LEU A 61 -13.85 -5.48 9.94
CA LEU A 61 -13.71 -6.10 8.62
C LEU A 61 -14.20 -7.55 8.63
N GLY A 62 -13.88 -8.33 9.67
CA GLY A 62 -14.36 -9.70 9.84
C GLY A 62 -15.90 -9.82 9.93
N GLN A 63 -16.60 -8.75 10.35
CA GLN A 63 -18.06 -8.71 10.26
C GLN A 63 -18.52 -8.45 8.81
N ALA A 64 -17.86 -7.53 8.11
CA ALA A 64 -18.18 -7.21 6.72
C ALA A 64 -17.89 -8.36 5.76
N LEU A 65 -16.94 -9.24 6.10
CA LEU A 65 -16.56 -10.40 5.28
C LEU A 65 -17.51 -11.59 5.40
N ALA A 66 -18.52 -11.54 6.24
CA ALA A 66 -19.50 -12.64 6.40
C ALA A 66 -20.26 -12.86 5.08
N GLY A 67 -20.15 -14.07 4.52
CA GLY A 67 -20.77 -14.42 3.23
C GLY A 67 -19.98 -13.96 2.00
N HIS A 68 -18.75 -13.47 2.16
CA HIS A 68 -17.86 -13.01 1.10
C HIS A 68 -16.52 -13.81 1.12
N ASP A 69 -16.62 -15.13 0.98
CA ASP A 69 -15.47 -16.04 1.05
C ASP A 69 -14.51 -15.93 -0.15
N ASP A 70 -14.96 -15.32 -1.23
CA ASP A 70 -14.22 -15.02 -2.45
C ASP A 70 -13.34 -13.76 -2.33
N VAL A 71 -13.56 -12.94 -1.30
CA VAL A 71 -12.73 -11.74 -1.06
C VAL A 71 -11.37 -12.16 -0.51
N ILE A 72 -10.33 -11.69 -1.17
CA ILE A 72 -8.91 -11.88 -0.81
C ILE A 72 -8.55 -10.93 0.33
N VAL A 73 -8.01 -11.46 1.41
CA VAL A 73 -7.63 -10.69 2.60
C VAL A 73 -6.12 -10.65 2.74
N GLU A 74 -5.58 -9.42 2.76
CA GLU A 74 -4.19 -9.13 3.11
C GLU A 74 -4.14 -8.54 4.52
N THR A 75 -3.33 -9.12 5.42
CA THR A 75 -3.04 -8.55 6.74
C THR A 75 -1.58 -8.70 7.09
N LYS A 76 -1.14 -8.11 8.22
CA LYS A 76 0.28 -7.87 8.48
C LYS A 76 0.66 -8.05 9.93
N TYR A 77 1.90 -8.50 10.15
CA TYR A 77 2.60 -8.49 11.44
C TYR A 77 3.63 -7.36 11.48
N CYS A 78 3.48 -6.44 12.44
CA CYS A 78 4.47 -5.39 12.70
C CYS A 78 5.57 -5.90 13.64
N PRO A 79 6.83 -6.00 13.19
CA PRO A 79 7.93 -6.48 14.02
C PRO A 79 8.56 -5.37 14.89
N TYR A 80 7.85 -4.28 15.14
CA TYR A 80 8.31 -3.13 15.93
C TYR A 80 7.39 -2.88 17.11
N ASP A 81 7.93 -2.25 18.17
CA ASP A 81 7.18 -1.87 19.37
C ASP A 81 6.15 -0.75 19.12
N SER A 82 6.27 -0.05 18.01
CA SER A 82 5.31 0.99 17.58
C SER A 82 5.39 1.25 16.08
N TYR A 83 4.46 2.07 15.55
CA TYR A 83 4.49 2.57 14.17
C TYR A 83 5.28 3.86 13.98
N ARG A 84 5.99 4.34 15.00
CA ARG A 84 6.82 5.54 14.92
C ARG A 84 8.11 5.25 14.15
N ALA A 85 8.68 6.27 13.49
CA ALA A 85 9.91 6.11 12.71
C ALA A 85 11.12 5.64 13.54
N ASP A 86 11.15 6.00 14.83
CA ASP A 86 12.20 5.65 15.80
C ASP A 86 11.93 4.34 16.57
N ALA A 87 10.93 3.55 16.19
CA ALA A 87 10.55 2.33 16.88
C ALA A 87 11.62 1.24 16.81
N THR A 88 11.71 0.49 17.90
CA THR A 88 12.68 -0.60 18.05
C THR A 88 12.15 -1.90 17.42
N TYR A 89 13.03 -2.63 16.71
CA TYR A 89 12.70 -3.97 16.24
C TYR A 89 12.65 -4.95 17.40
N VAL A 90 11.48 -5.56 17.60
CA VAL A 90 11.18 -6.53 18.67
C VAL A 90 10.59 -7.83 18.11
N GLY A 91 10.70 -8.03 16.79
CA GLY A 91 10.10 -9.18 16.10
C GLY A 91 10.66 -10.50 16.62
N THR A 92 9.75 -11.43 16.95
CA THR A 92 10.07 -12.81 17.30
C THR A 92 9.15 -13.78 16.57
N PRO A 93 9.58 -15.03 16.35
CA PRO A 93 8.75 -16.08 15.73
C PRO A 93 7.43 -16.31 16.46
N ASP A 94 7.46 -16.36 17.80
CA ASP A 94 6.26 -16.61 18.62
C ASP A 94 5.27 -15.44 18.55
N ALA A 95 5.76 -14.20 18.61
CA ALA A 95 4.90 -13.01 18.46
C ALA A 95 4.27 -12.95 17.06
N LEU A 96 4.99 -13.34 16.00
CA LEU A 96 4.48 -13.41 14.65
C LEU A 96 3.36 -14.45 14.52
N VAL A 97 3.57 -15.66 15.07
CA VAL A 97 2.55 -16.73 15.06
C VAL A 97 1.31 -16.29 15.84
N ALA A 98 1.49 -15.74 17.04
CA ALA A 98 0.38 -15.24 17.85
C ALA A 98 -0.41 -14.13 17.13
N ALA A 99 0.28 -13.22 16.43
CA ALA A 99 -0.35 -12.17 15.63
C ALA A 99 -1.17 -12.75 14.46
N ALA A 100 -0.66 -13.75 13.75
CA ALA A 100 -1.40 -14.41 12.67
C ALA A 100 -2.66 -15.11 13.19
N GLU A 101 -2.59 -15.82 14.31
CA GLU A 101 -3.71 -16.49 14.93
C GLU A 101 -4.77 -15.50 15.43
N GLU A 102 -4.34 -14.39 16.02
CA GLU A 102 -5.23 -13.31 16.42
C GLU A 102 -5.91 -12.62 15.23
N SER A 103 -5.19 -12.40 14.12
CA SER A 103 -5.76 -11.88 12.86
C SER A 103 -6.82 -12.84 12.30
N LEU A 104 -6.57 -14.14 12.28
CA LEU A 104 -7.55 -15.16 11.87
C LEU A 104 -8.84 -15.07 12.70
N ARG A 105 -8.69 -14.97 14.04
CA ARG A 105 -9.81 -14.86 14.97
C ARG A 105 -10.63 -13.57 14.75
N ARG A 106 -9.98 -12.42 14.58
CA ARG A 106 -10.63 -11.12 14.36
C ARG A 106 -11.33 -11.06 13.03
N LEU A 107 -10.66 -11.53 11.97
CA LEU A 107 -11.18 -11.57 10.59
C LEU A 107 -12.24 -12.68 10.40
N ARG A 108 -12.42 -13.58 11.38
CA ARG A 108 -13.33 -14.74 11.29
C ARG A 108 -13.04 -15.61 10.07
N ARG A 109 -11.76 -15.86 9.82
CA ARG A 109 -11.26 -16.67 8.70
C ARG A 109 -10.45 -17.84 9.24
N ASP A 110 -10.52 -18.99 8.56
CA ASP A 110 -9.70 -20.16 8.87
C ASP A 110 -8.30 -20.02 8.23
N ARG A 111 -8.17 -19.14 7.25
CA ARG A 111 -6.92 -18.90 6.51
C ARG A 111 -6.81 -17.45 6.07
N LEU A 112 -5.59 -16.89 6.17
CA LEU A 112 -5.21 -15.62 5.56
C LEU A 112 -4.76 -15.86 4.12
N ASP A 113 -5.22 -15.06 3.17
CA ASP A 113 -4.75 -15.17 1.80
C ASP A 113 -3.33 -14.64 1.65
N ILE A 114 -3.05 -13.45 2.20
CA ILE A 114 -1.75 -12.82 2.14
C ILE A 114 -1.37 -12.34 3.55
N PHE A 115 -0.17 -12.72 4.02
CA PHE A 115 0.35 -12.27 5.30
C PHE A 115 1.72 -11.62 5.13
N LEU A 116 1.83 -10.34 5.52
CA LEU A 116 3.02 -9.53 5.29
C LEU A 116 3.81 -9.26 6.58
N GLY A 117 5.13 -9.24 6.48
CA GLY A 117 5.99 -8.51 7.41
C GLY A 117 5.77 -7.01 7.21
N HIS A 118 5.31 -6.27 8.23
CA HIS A 118 4.81 -4.92 8.12
C HIS A 118 5.91 -3.87 8.29
N GLY A 119 6.13 -3.07 7.26
CA GLY A 119 6.92 -1.83 7.34
C GLY A 119 8.38 -2.06 7.71
N LEU A 120 9.07 -3.00 7.08
CA LEU A 120 10.52 -3.15 7.27
C LEU A 120 11.23 -1.85 6.86
N ARG A 121 12.22 -1.42 7.66
CA ARG A 121 12.77 -0.04 7.61
C ARG A 121 14.20 0.03 7.13
N THR A 122 15.01 -1.00 7.40
CA THR A 122 16.44 -1.04 7.08
C THR A 122 16.84 -2.42 6.58
N LEU A 123 17.95 -2.51 5.85
CA LEU A 123 18.52 -3.80 5.45
C LEU A 123 18.85 -4.68 6.66
N GLU A 124 19.30 -4.09 7.78
CA GLU A 124 19.55 -4.83 9.03
C GLU A 124 18.26 -5.47 9.54
N THR A 125 17.15 -4.73 9.57
CA THR A 125 15.88 -5.30 10.05
C THR A 125 15.29 -6.34 9.09
N LEU A 126 15.56 -6.23 7.79
CA LEU A 126 15.26 -7.30 6.83
C LEU A 126 16.11 -8.54 7.16
N ASP A 127 17.41 -8.39 7.37
CA ASP A 127 18.30 -9.51 7.72
C ASP A 127 17.84 -10.19 9.00
N ARG A 128 17.54 -9.44 10.05
CA ARG A 128 16.98 -9.97 11.30
C ARG A 128 15.66 -10.69 11.08
N PHE A 129 14.75 -10.12 10.32
CA PHE A 129 13.47 -10.77 10.00
C PHE A 129 13.67 -12.13 9.31
N MET A 130 14.68 -12.22 8.43
CA MET A 130 15.02 -13.45 7.71
C MET A 130 15.73 -14.47 8.61
N THR A 131 16.65 -14.04 9.49
CA THR A 131 17.55 -14.93 10.24
C THR A 131 17.07 -15.24 11.66
N ASP A 132 16.36 -14.32 12.33
CA ASP A 132 15.91 -14.49 13.72
C ASP A 132 14.62 -15.33 13.83
N GLY A 133 14.19 -15.94 12.72
CA GLY A 133 13.12 -16.92 12.66
C GLY A 133 11.74 -16.42 12.31
N CYS A 134 11.52 -15.10 12.13
CA CYS A 134 10.22 -14.58 11.69
C CYS A 134 9.84 -15.10 10.30
N TYR A 135 10.73 -15.06 9.32
CA TYR A 135 10.48 -15.63 8.00
C TYR A 135 10.20 -17.14 8.07
N ALA A 136 10.98 -17.89 8.84
CA ALA A 136 10.73 -19.32 9.04
C ALA A 136 9.37 -19.59 9.69
N ALA A 137 8.90 -18.73 10.59
CA ALA A 137 7.56 -18.82 11.17
C ALA A 137 6.46 -18.57 10.14
N MET A 138 6.63 -17.60 9.23
CA MET A 138 5.70 -17.40 8.10
C MET A 138 5.62 -18.63 7.21
N CYS A 139 6.77 -19.26 6.89
CA CYS A 139 6.81 -20.50 6.12
C CYS A 139 6.05 -21.64 6.82
N ARG A 140 6.23 -21.82 8.13
CA ARG A 140 5.48 -22.82 8.91
C ARG A 140 3.97 -22.54 8.90
N LEU A 141 3.53 -21.29 9.04
CA LEU A 141 2.11 -20.94 8.94
C LEU A 141 1.54 -21.28 7.56
N ARG A 142 2.32 -21.12 6.49
CA ARG A 142 1.95 -21.51 5.12
C ARG A 142 1.86 -23.03 5.00
N GLU A 143 2.83 -23.78 5.50
CA GLU A 143 2.82 -25.26 5.53
C GLU A 143 1.63 -25.82 6.32
N GLN A 144 1.22 -25.14 7.40
CA GLN A 144 0.03 -25.48 8.19
C GLN A 144 -1.29 -25.10 7.50
N GLY A 145 -1.25 -24.43 6.36
CA GLY A 145 -2.43 -23.95 5.63
C GLY A 145 -3.13 -22.73 6.25
N LYS A 146 -2.56 -22.13 7.32
CA LYS A 146 -3.10 -20.92 7.96
C LYS A 146 -2.88 -19.65 7.14
N VAL A 147 -1.86 -19.65 6.27
CA VAL A 147 -1.51 -18.56 5.33
C VAL A 147 -1.30 -19.15 3.95
N ARG A 148 -1.82 -18.53 2.89
CA ARG A 148 -1.58 -18.98 1.51
C ARG A 148 -0.29 -18.42 0.94
N PHE A 149 -0.13 -17.10 1.01
CA PHE A 149 0.99 -16.36 0.42
C PHE A 149 1.62 -15.45 1.45
N ILE A 150 2.95 -15.34 1.39
CA ILE A 150 3.73 -14.52 2.31
C ILE A 150 4.42 -13.38 1.57
N GLY A 151 4.56 -12.25 2.25
CA GLY A 151 5.20 -11.09 1.66
C GLY A 151 5.74 -10.11 2.69
N ILE A 152 6.16 -8.97 2.21
CA ILE A 152 6.60 -7.85 3.05
C ILE A 152 6.05 -6.51 2.54
N SER A 153 5.91 -5.57 3.44
CA SER A 153 5.74 -4.16 3.11
C SER A 153 6.95 -3.36 3.57
N GLU A 154 7.26 -2.31 2.82
CA GLU A 154 8.26 -1.32 3.22
C GLU A 154 7.65 -0.21 4.06
N LEU A 155 8.51 0.62 4.65
CA LEU A 155 8.17 1.93 5.19
C LEU A 155 8.99 2.99 4.43
N SER A 156 8.40 3.62 3.43
CA SER A 156 9.06 4.60 2.54
C SER A 156 9.55 5.87 3.24
N GLU A 157 9.13 6.11 4.49
CA GLU A 157 9.70 7.15 5.35
C GLU A 157 11.17 6.86 5.71
N GLY A 158 11.53 5.57 5.85
CA GLY A 158 12.88 5.12 6.18
C GLY A 158 13.70 4.67 4.97
N ASP A 159 13.04 4.23 3.89
CA ASP A 159 13.69 3.70 2.68
C ASP A 159 12.95 4.14 1.41
N GLY A 160 13.04 5.42 1.09
CA GLY A 160 12.43 5.97 -0.14
C GLY A 160 13.17 5.58 -1.42
N THR A 161 14.31 4.91 -1.31
CA THR A 161 15.04 4.30 -2.44
C THR A 161 14.74 2.83 -2.61
N HIS A 162 13.91 2.24 -1.73
CA HIS A 162 13.41 0.86 -1.80
C HIS A 162 14.50 -0.23 -1.74
N GLN A 163 15.61 0.01 -1.01
CA GLN A 163 16.72 -0.96 -0.91
C GLN A 163 16.28 -2.30 -0.33
N ILE A 164 15.33 -2.26 0.64
CA ILE A 164 14.75 -3.45 1.24
C ILE A 164 14.09 -4.32 0.18
N LEU A 165 13.22 -3.74 -0.66
CA LEU A 165 12.51 -4.48 -1.69
C LEU A 165 13.43 -4.91 -2.83
N GLN A 166 14.40 -4.08 -3.21
CA GLN A 166 15.42 -4.44 -4.20
C GLN A 166 16.24 -5.67 -3.77
N ARG A 167 16.45 -5.85 -2.47
CA ARG A 167 17.13 -7.04 -1.91
C ARG A 167 16.15 -8.21 -1.70
N ALA A 168 14.94 -7.96 -1.25
CA ALA A 168 13.97 -8.99 -0.91
C ALA A 168 13.37 -9.68 -2.14
N VAL A 169 13.05 -8.95 -3.20
CA VAL A 169 12.40 -9.49 -4.40
C VAL A 169 13.24 -10.58 -5.08
N PRO A 170 14.54 -10.38 -5.37
CA PRO A 170 15.37 -11.41 -5.99
C PRO A 170 15.65 -12.62 -5.10
N SER A 171 15.45 -12.54 -3.79
CA SER A 171 15.68 -13.66 -2.87
C SER A 171 14.75 -14.86 -3.11
N GLY A 172 13.62 -14.65 -3.79
CA GLY A 172 12.59 -15.67 -3.99
C GLY A 172 11.76 -15.99 -2.73
N ALA A 173 12.02 -15.31 -1.61
CA ALA A 173 11.39 -15.58 -0.33
C ALA A 173 9.92 -15.13 -0.26
N PHE A 174 9.55 -14.10 -1.00
CA PHE A 174 8.25 -13.44 -0.88
C PHE A 174 7.44 -13.54 -2.17
N ASP A 175 6.14 -13.80 -2.04
CA ASP A 175 5.20 -13.91 -3.14
C ASP A 175 4.60 -12.55 -3.51
N VAL A 176 4.46 -11.65 -2.52
CA VAL A 176 3.85 -10.33 -2.66
C VAL A 176 4.69 -9.27 -1.95
N VAL A 177 4.78 -8.10 -2.54
CA VAL A 177 5.33 -6.91 -1.89
C VAL A 177 4.32 -5.76 -1.90
N MET A 178 4.24 -5.04 -0.77
CA MET A 178 3.49 -3.80 -0.68
C MET A 178 4.47 -2.63 -0.67
N LEU A 179 4.35 -1.74 -1.65
CA LEU A 179 5.31 -0.68 -1.93
C LEU A 179 4.64 0.67 -2.17
N THR A 180 5.41 1.74 -1.99
CA THR A 180 4.93 3.11 -2.22
C THR A 180 5.22 3.57 -3.64
N ILE A 181 4.16 3.98 -4.35
CA ILE A 181 4.25 4.75 -5.61
C ILE A 181 3.18 5.83 -5.56
N ASN A 182 3.56 7.06 -5.88
CA ASN A 182 2.61 8.15 -6.09
C ASN A 182 3.18 9.19 -7.08
N LEU A 183 2.42 10.26 -7.37
CA LEU A 183 2.83 11.29 -8.33
C LEU A 183 4.22 11.88 -8.05
N MET A 184 4.64 11.92 -6.77
CA MET A 184 5.88 12.58 -6.34
C MET A 184 6.97 11.56 -6.00
N LEU A 185 6.68 10.51 -5.24
CA LEU A 185 7.65 9.44 -4.96
C LEU A 185 7.50 8.34 -6.02
N GLN A 186 8.43 8.32 -7.00
CA GLN A 186 8.35 7.52 -8.22
C GLN A 186 9.45 6.44 -8.31
N THR A 187 10.40 6.45 -7.38
CA THR A 187 11.64 5.64 -7.42
C THR A 187 11.39 4.14 -7.61
N ALA A 188 10.31 3.59 -7.03
CA ALA A 188 9.96 2.17 -7.19
C ALA A 188 9.61 1.77 -8.63
N THR A 189 9.19 2.72 -9.49
CA THR A 189 8.81 2.40 -10.88
C THR A 189 10.00 1.90 -11.71
N GLU A 190 11.20 2.37 -11.38
CA GLU A 190 12.44 2.00 -12.07
C GLU A 190 13.27 0.97 -11.28
N SER A 191 13.19 1.00 -9.94
CA SER A 191 14.04 0.18 -9.08
C SER A 191 13.39 -1.14 -8.63
N VAL A 192 12.08 -1.19 -8.45
CA VAL A 192 11.37 -2.36 -7.87
C VAL A 192 10.45 -3.05 -8.87
N LEU A 193 9.64 -2.30 -9.62
CA LEU A 193 8.68 -2.93 -10.54
C LEU A 193 9.33 -3.84 -11.59
N PRO A 194 10.49 -3.49 -12.20
CA PRO A 194 11.19 -4.40 -13.11
C PRO A 194 11.64 -5.70 -12.43
N LEU A 195 12.10 -5.64 -11.17
CA LEU A 195 12.47 -6.82 -10.40
C LEU A 195 11.25 -7.69 -10.09
N CYS A 196 10.12 -7.07 -9.69
CA CYS A 196 8.88 -7.80 -9.46
C CYS A 196 8.40 -8.52 -10.73
N ALA A 197 8.49 -7.87 -11.88
CA ALA A 197 8.14 -8.49 -13.16
C ALA A 197 9.08 -9.66 -13.49
N GLN A 198 10.40 -9.50 -13.31
CA GLN A 198 11.41 -10.53 -13.57
C GLN A 198 11.24 -11.74 -12.68
N HIS A 199 10.91 -11.54 -11.40
CA HIS A 199 10.79 -12.59 -10.40
C HIS A 199 9.35 -13.06 -10.15
N ASP A 200 8.39 -12.58 -10.96
CA ASP A 200 6.96 -12.90 -10.85
C ASP A 200 6.38 -12.66 -9.44
N VAL A 201 6.78 -11.55 -8.79
CA VAL A 201 6.30 -11.15 -7.47
C VAL A 201 5.11 -10.20 -7.63
N GLY A 202 4.02 -10.47 -6.88
CA GLY A 202 2.83 -9.63 -6.87
C GLY A 202 3.09 -8.27 -6.22
N THR A 203 2.43 -7.22 -6.72
CA THR A 203 2.64 -5.85 -6.24
C THR A 203 1.33 -5.22 -5.78
N VAL A 204 1.28 -4.78 -4.53
CA VAL A 204 0.19 -3.95 -3.99
C VAL A 204 0.76 -2.56 -3.69
N VAL A 205 0.26 -1.54 -4.37
CA VAL A 205 0.75 -0.18 -4.18
C VAL A 205 -0.04 0.52 -3.09
N MET A 206 0.66 0.97 -2.07
CA MET A 206 0.13 1.83 -1.00
C MET A 206 0.53 3.30 -1.21
N MET A 207 -0.05 4.20 -0.42
CA MET A 207 0.30 5.62 -0.38
C MET A 207 0.14 6.35 -1.74
N ALA A 208 -0.73 5.87 -2.62
CA ALA A 208 -1.03 6.53 -3.90
C ALA A 208 -1.45 8.00 -3.72
N LEU A 209 -2.18 8.31 -2.66
CA LEU A 209 -2.57 9.68 -2.29
C LEU A 209 -1.57 10.37 -1.36
N ASN A 210 -0.45 9.74 -1.02
CA ASN A 210 0.61 10.27 -0.15
C ASN A 210 0.06 10.88 1.16
N GLN A 211 -0.92 10.22 1.77
CA GLN A 211 -1.54 10.66 3.02
C GLN A 211 -0.88 10.01 4.23
N SER A 212 -0.59 10.80 5.26
CA SER A 212 -0.18 10.30 6.57
C SER A 212 -0.83 11.08 7.70
N SER A 213 -0.45 10.82 8.94
CA SER A 213 -0.95 11.59 10.09
C SER A 213 -0.44 13.04 9.99
N GLY A 214 -1.38 13.99 9.89
CA GLY A 214 -1.04 15.41 9.76
C GLY A 214 -0.66 15.87 8.34
N VAL A 215 -0.71 15.00 7.33
CA VAL A 215 -0.45 15.35 5.93
C VAL A 215 -1.64 14.95 5.07
N SER A 216 -2.29 15.93 4.44
CA SER A 216 -3.45 15.69 3.54
C SER A 216 -3.03 15.06 2.21
N GLY A 217 -1.76 15.16 1.82
CA GLY A 217 -1.22 14.54 0.63
C GLY A 217 -1.87 15.03 -0.67
N LEU A 218 -2.18 14.10 -1.57
CA LEU A 218 -2.72 14.36 -2.90
C LEU A 218 -4.26 14.33 -2.93
N THR A 219 -4.93 14.80 -1.88
CA THR A 219 -6.40 14.73 -1.75
C THR A 219 -7.15 15.89 -2.37
N SER A 220 -6.44 16.97 -2.71
CA SER A 220 -6.93 18.14 -3.45
C SER A 220 -5.75 18.86 -4.11
N LEU A 221 -6.03 19.77 -5.03
CA LEU A 221 -4.99 20.59 -5.66
C LEU A 221 -4.25 21.45 -4.61
N GLU A 222 -4.98 22.04 -3.68
CA GLU A 222 -4.40 22.85 -2.59
C GLU A 222 -3.45 22.00 -1.71
N ALA A 223 -3.91 20.83 -1.27
CA ALA A 223 -3.11 19.92 -0.47
C ALA A 223 -1.86 19.44 -1.23
N ALA A 224 -1.97 19.21 -2.53
CA ALA A 224 -0.84 18.81 -3.37
C ALA A 224 0.19 19.94 -3.53
N ARG A 225 -0.25 21.19 -3.69
CA ARG A 225 0.63 22.37 -3.69
C ARG A 225 1.35 22.54 -2.36
N GLU A 226 0.65 22.35 -1.24
CA GLU A 226 1.31 22.37 0.08
C GLU A 226 2.33 21.23 0.23
N LEU A 227 2.06 20.08 -0.35
CA LEU A 227 3.03 18.98 -0.36
C LEU A 227 4.27 19.34 -1.19
N VAL A 228 4.15 20.01 -2.35
CA VAL A 228 5.29 20.56 -3.12
C VAL A 228 6.11 21.52 -2.25
N ARG A 229 5.45 22.46 -1.56
CA ARG A 229 6.13 23.39 -0.65
C ARG A 229 6.87 22.64 0.49
N ARG A 230 6.34 21.53 1.00
CA ARG A 230 7.03 20.68 1.98
C ARG A 230 8.30 20.05 1.38
N TYR A 231 8.24 19.54 0.15
CA TYR A 231 9.41 19.00 -0.55
C TYR A 231 10.49 20.06 -0.79
N ILE A 232 10.11 21.29 -1.08
CA ILE A 232 11.05 22.43 -1.14
C ILE A 232 11.69 22.66 0.25
N ARG A 233 10.88 22.79 1.30
CA ARG A 233 11.38 23.03 2.67
C ARG A 233 12.33 21.96 3.18
N CYS A 234 12.15 20.70 2.78
CA CYS A 234 13.07 19.62 3.16
C CYS A 234 14.21 19.36 2.16
N GLY A 235 14.38 20.25 1.18
CA GLY A 235 15.50 20.25 0.23
C GLY A 235 15.47 19.16 -0.82
N GLN A 236 14.30 18.56 -1.08
CA GLN A 236 14.13 17.56 -2.14
C GLN A 236 13.66 18.16 -3.48
N LEU A 237 13.14 19.38 -3.46
CA LEU A 237 12.84 20.17 -4.65
C LEU A 237 13.52 21.55 -4.51
N PRO A 238 13.94 22.15 -5.63
CA PRO A 238 14.54 23.49 -5.61
C PRO A 238 13.48 24.56 -5.34
N GLU A 239 13.90 25.68 -4.71
CA GLU A 239 13.04 26.85 -4.46
C GLU A 239 13.07 27.79 -5.68
N GLU A 240 12.62 27.30 -6.83
CA GLU A 240 12.57 28.04 -8.08
C GLU A 240 11.40 27.56 -8.96
N PRO A 241 11.01 28.32 -10.01
CA PRO A 241 10.02 27.83 -10.97
C PRO A 241 10.43 26.49 -11.62
N PRO A 242 9.50 25.58 -11.91
CA PRO A 242 8.04 25.77 -11.74
C PRO A 242 7.51 25.42 -10.32
N TYR A 243 8.36 24.98 -9.38
CA TYR A 243 7.92 24.45 -8.09
C TYR A 243 7.32 25.50 -7.16
N THR A 244 7.75 26.76 -7.31
CA THR A 244 7.22 27.92 -6.54
C THR A 244 5.91 28.48 -7.13
N GLU A 245 5.49 28.01 -8.30
CA GLU A 245 4.28 28.47 -8.99
C GLU A 245 3.06 27.66 -8.59
N ASP A 246 1.92 28.32 -8.45
CA ASP A 246 0.65 27.64 -8.19
C ASP A 246 0.17 26.79 -9.37
N SER A 247 0.70 27.03 -10.57
CA SER A 247 0.41 26.30 -11.81
C SER A 247 1.15 24.96 -11.93
N VAL A 248 2.07 24.62 -11.03
CA VAL A 248 2.98 23.46 -11.13
C VAL A 248 2.28 22.11 -11.42
N LEU A 249 1.02 21.96 -11.01
CA LEU A 249 0.20 20.76 -11.23
C LEU A 249 -0.97 20.95 -12.22
N ASP A 250 -1.10 22.11 -12.86
CA ASP A 250 -2.26 22.43 -13.73
C ASP A 250 -2.29 21.54 -14.98
N PHE A 251 -1.15 21.00 -15.42
CA PHE A 251 -1.07 20.06 -16.53
C PHE A 251 -1.81 18.73 -16.28
N LEU A 252 -2.18 18.44 -15.02
CA LEU A 252 -2.99 17.25 -14.70
C LEU A 252 -4.45 17.37 -15.19
N GLN A 253 -4.90 18.58 -15.51
CA GLN A 253 -6.24 18.79 -16.08
C GLN A 253 -6.50 17.87 -17.29
N PRO A 254 -7.72 17.32 -17.47
CA PRO A 254 -8.93 17.62 -16.70
C PRO A 254 -9.11 16.79 -15.41
N TYR A 255 -8.13 15.99 -15.01
CA TYR A 255 -8.25 15.10 -13.86
C TYR A 255 -8.05 15.87 -12.55
N PRO A 256 -8.97 15.75 -11.57
CA PRO A 256 -8.68 16.15 -10.19
C PRO A 256 -7.43 15.41 -9.67
N VAL A 257 -6.62 16.07 -8.84
CA VAL A 257 -5.35 15.50 -8.33
C VAL A 257 -5.52 14.10 -7.71
N PRO A 258 -6.53 13.81 -6.87
CA PRO A 258 -6.71 12.46 -6.35
C PRO A 258 -6.96 11.40 -7.43
N GLU A 259 -7.73 11.76 -8.46
CA GLU A 259 -7.98 10.88 -9.59
C GLU A 259 -6.70 10.67 -10.43
N ALA A 260 -5.97 11.75 -10.73
CA ALA A 260 -4.68 11.68 -11.42
C ALA A 260 -3.67 10.81 -10.67
N ALA A 261 -3.65 10.86 -9.34
CA ALA A 261 -2.77 10.06 -8.51
C ALA A 261 -3.04 8.55 -8.64
N VAL A 262 -4.31 8.14 -8.60
CA VAL A 262 -4.68 6.73 -8.80
C VAL A 262 -4.42 6.31 -10.26
N ARG A 263 -4.76 7.14 -11.24
CA ARG A 263 -4.47 6.91 -12.67
C ARG A 263 -2.97 6.72 -12.93
N TYR A 264 -2.13 7.54 -12.30
CA TYR A 264 -0.68 7.41 -12.40
C TYR A 264 -0.21 6.03 -11.93
N VAL A 265 -0.62 5.58 -10.77
CA VAL A 265 -0.26 4.25 -10.25
C VAL A 265 -0.73 3.15 -11.20
N LEU A 266 -1.98 3.22 -11.67
CA LEU A 266 -2.57 2.20 -12.54
C LEU A 266 -1.97 2.19 -13.97
N ALA A 267 -1.33 3.28 -14.39
CA ALA A 267 -0.59 3.34 -15.66
C ALA A 267 0.70 2.49 -15.64
N HIS A 268 1.16 2.06 -14.47
CA HIS A 268 2.30 1.17 -14.30
C HIS A 268 1.87 -0.31 -14.21
N PRO A 269 2.78 -1.27 -14.44
CA PRO A 269 2.48 -2.70 -14.38
C PRO A 269 2.37 -3.22 -12.92
N VAL A 270 1.48 -2.62 -12.14
CA VAL A 270 1.18 -3.03 -10.76
C VAL A 270 -0.02 -3.96 -10.71
N SER A 271 -0.10 -4.84 -9.71
CA SER A 271 -1.24 -5.76 -9.58
C SER A 271 -2.47 -5.05 -9.00
N SER A 272 -2.30 -4.23 -7.97
CA SER A 272 -3.39 -3.49 -7.34
C SER A 272 -2.92 -2.17 -6.74
N CYS A 273 -3.78 -1.15 -6.76
CA CYS A 273 -3.61 0.12 -6.08
C CYS A 273 -4.49 0.14 -4.81
N CYS A 274 -3.86 0.07 -3.64
CA CYS A 274 -4.55 0.09 -2.35
C CYS A 274 -4.82 1.53 -1.90
N VAL A 275 -6.09 1.89 -1.79
CA VAL A 275 -6.52 3.22 -1.32
C VAL A 275 -7.52 3.14 -0.19
N GLY A 276 -7.37 4.05 0.77
CA GLY A 276 -8.37 4.24 1.82
C GLY A 276 -9.65 4.85 1.27
N MET A 277 -10.77 4.15 1.44
CA MET A 277 -12.10 4.60 1.03
C MET A 277 -13.00 4.62 2.26
N ARG A 278 -13.20 5.82 2.86
CA ARG A 278 -13.96 5.96 4.11
C ARG A 278 -15.42 6.34 3.89
N SER A 279 -15.88 6.44 2.64
CA SER A 279 -17.27 6.70 2.29
C SER A 279 -17.57 6.27 0.85
N ARG A 280 -18.85 6.12 0.52
CA ARG A 280 -19.32 5.82 -0.85
C ARG A 280 -18.92 6.92 -1.85
N GLU A 281 -18.80 8.19 -1.43
CA GLU A 281 -18.35 9.29 -2.27
C GLU A 281 -16.87 9.11 -2.64
N ARG A 282 -16.02 8.70 -1.68
CA ARG A 282 -14.61 8.39 -1.94
C ARG A 282 -14.44 7.18 -2.85
N LEU A 283 -15.24 6.15 -2.66
CA LEU A 283 -15.29 5.02 -3.58
C LEU A 283 -15.65 5.49 -5.00
N ALA A 284 -16.73 6.26 -5.17
CA ALA A 284 -17.15 6.78 -6.46
C ALA A 284 -16.07 7.67 -7.12
N GLN A 285 -15.32 8.46 -6.33
CA GLN A 285 -14.17 9.22 -6.82
C GLN A 285 -13.07 8.32 -7.38
N ASN A 286 -12.67 7.28 -6.63
CA ASN A 286 -11.60 6.37 -7.03
C ASN A 286 -12.02 5.52 -8.25
N LEU A 287 -13.28 5.12 -8.36
CA LEU A 287 -13.80 4.36 -9.51
C LEU A 287 -13.68 5.14 -10.83
N ARG A 288 -13.69 6.48 -10.83
CA ARG A 288 -13.46 7.28 -12.04
C ARG A 288 -12.07 7.11 -12.62
N ALA A 289 -11.09 6.77 -11.78
CA ALA A 289 -9.72 6.53 -12.21
C ALA A 289 -9.54 5.21 -13.00
N LEU A 290 -10.51 4.30 -12.98
CA LEU A 290 -10.40 2.93 -13.52
C LEU A 290 -10.65 2.82 -15.03
N ALA A 291 -10.64 3.92 -15.77
CA ALA A 291 -10.86 3.93 -17.21
C ALA A 291 -9.54 4.07 -17.98
N PRO A 292 -9.05 3.02 -18.68
CA PRO A 292 -7.90 3.14 -19.57
C PRO A 292 -8.19 4.08 -20.77
N PRO A 293 -7.17 4.78 -21.31
CA PRO A 293 -5.82 4.87 -20.78
C PRO A 293 -5.81 5.67 -19.47
N TYR A 294 -5.15 5.13 -18.43
CA TYR A 294 -5.21 5.72 -17.07
C TYR A 294 -4.65 7.15 -17.05
N LEU A 295 -3.35 7.30 -17.29
CA LEU A 295 -2.69 8.59 -17.46
C LEU A 295 -1.82 8.54 -18.72
N ASP A 296 -1.96 9.53 -19.60
CA ASP A 296 -1.21 9.56 -20.86
C ASP A 296 0.28 9.77 -20.67
N ALA A 297 1.04 9.42 -21.73
CA ALA A 297 2.50 9.45 -21.70
C ALA A 297 3.09 10.85 -21.50
N GLU A 298 2.41 11.90 -21.99
CA GLU A 298 2.86 13.28 -21.85
C GLU A 298 2.81 13.72 -20.37
N ARG A 299 1.69 13.45 -19.68
CA ARG A 299 1.55 13.74 -18.23
C ARG A 299 2.51 12.92 -17.40
N GLN A 300 2.70 11.63 -17.73
CA GLN A 300 3.67 10.79 -17.04
C GLN A 300 5.11 11.31 -17.23
N ALA A 301 5.48 11.73 -18.43
CA ALA A 301 6.79 12.34 -18.69
C ALA A 301 6.97 13.63 -17.88
N ARG A 302 5.97 14.51 -17.89
CA ARG A 302 6.02 15.76 -17.11
C ARG A 302 6.15 15.51 -15.61
N LEU A 303 5.47 14.49 -15.07
CA LEU A 303 5.62 14.09 -13.65
C LEU A 303 7.04 13.59 -13.36
N ARG A 304 7.65 12.81 -14.26
CA ARG A 304 9.04 12.39 -14.08
C ARG A 304 9.99 13.58 -14.08
N ASP A 305 9.85 14.48 -15.06
CA ASP A 305 10.70 15.67 -15.15
C ASP A 305 10.66 16.53 -13.88
N LEU A 306 9.47 16.64 -13.26
CA LEU A 306 9.28 17.43 -12.06
C LEU A 306 9.74 16.73 -10.78
N PHE A 307 9.52 15.42 -10.63
CA PHE A 307 9.57 14.77 -9.32
C PHE A 307 10.53 13.57 -9.23
N ALA A 308 11.24 13.19 -10.30
CA ALA A 308 12.17 12.05 -10.26
C ALA A 308 13.29 12.18 -9.21
N GLY A 309 13.63 13.40 -8.80
CA GLY A 309 14.63 13.66 -7.75
C GLY A 309 14.16 13.39 -6.32
N ILE A 310 12.86 13.13 -6.11
CA ILE A 310 12.32 12.87 -4.77
C ILE A 310 12.64 11.42 -4.37
N THR A 311 13.38 11.25 -3.28
CA THR A 311 13.85 9.95 -2.78
C THR A 311 13.33 9.57 -1.41
N ARG A 312 12.52 10.42 -0.76
CA ARG A 312 11.85 10.14 0.53
C ARG A 312 10.58 10.95 0.65
N GLN A 313 9.63 10.47 1.46
CA GLN A 313 8.40 11.21 1.74
C GLN A 313 8.66 12.45 2.61
N ALA A 314 7.94 13.54 2.34
CA ALA A 314 8.01 14.80 3.09
C ALA A 314 6.87 14.86 4.13
N PHE A 315 7.02 14.12 5.23
CA PHE A 315 6.05 14.11 6.35
C PHE A 315 6.45 15.07 7.48
#